data_d7c8ae8cb5c4f1b7e6b2f56dda31e90d
#
_entry.id   d7c8ae8cb5c4f1b7e6b2f56dda31e90d
#
_cell.length_a   1.000
_cell.length_b   1.000
_cell.length_c   1.000
_cell.angle_alpha   90.00
_cell.angle_beta   90.00
_cell.angle_gamma   90.00
#
_symmetry.space_group_name_H-M   'P 1'
#
loop_
_entity.id
_entity.type
_entity.pdbx_description
1 polymer ?
#
loop_
_entity_poly.entity_id
_entity_poly.type
_entity_poly.pdbx_seq_one_letter_code
_entity_poly.pdbx_strand_id
1 'polypeptide(L)'
;MTNEDRFFDQSLALAVSAIGADDAIRIDLGSAVAIDTLALYFTVSETSNATLYGSANSNLSSPGSTTSMTATFAADWKVIATADVTLRYWALRSVGGTLDNITEFFIGRKYDFDFEFDLQSTISKKAGNVITTTYSGSEFSTKKHDPITTWSWKWSFITAAMKTSLETLRDNTEQDRFKFVYYDGTNYHWVRMAADSLQFTEVAHTIYSTTMNLTQQLI
;
A
#
# COMPACT_ATOMS: atom_id res chain seq x y z
N MET A 1 -4.17 21.62 -9.34
CA MET A 1 -3.47 20.42 -8.84
C MET A 1 -2.29 20.22 -9.75
N THR A 2 -1.07 20.29 -9.25
CA THR A 2 0.14 20.01 -10.02
C THR A 2 0.26 18.50 -10.27
N ASN A 3 1.09 18.06 -11.21
CA ASN A 3 1.30 16.62 -11.44
C ASN A 3 1.85 15.91 -10.17
N GLU A 4 2.59 16.63 -9.34
CA GLU A 4 3.16 16.11 -8.10
C GLU A 4 2.10 15.79 -7.04
N ASP A 5 1.01 16.55 -6.98
CA ASP A 5 -0.08 16.30 -6.02
C ASP A 5 -0.78 14.96 -6.26
N ARG A 6 -0.69 14.41 -7.48
CA ARG A 6 -1.33 13.15 -7.87
C ARG A 6 -0.70 11.92 -7.23
N PHE A 7 0.57 11.98 -6.84
CA PHE A 7 1.23 10.88 -6.14
C PHE A 7 0.70 10.67 -4.72
N PHE A 8 0.00 11.64 -4.16
CA PHE A 8 -0.44 11.63 -2.77
C PHE A 8 -1.96 11.77 -2.62
N ASP A 9 -2.70 11.79 -3.75
CA ASP A 9 -4.16 11.90 -3.71
C ASP A 9 -4.88 10.57 -3.45
N GLN A 10 -4.11 9.47 -3.34
CA GLN A 10 -4.59 8.11 -3.14
C GLN A 10 -5.57 7.66 -4.23
N SER A 11 -5.47 8.22 -5.44
CA SER A 11 -6.26 7.87 -6.60
C SER A 11 -5.40 7.12 -7.61
N LEU A 12 -5.68 5.85 -7.82
CA LEU A 12 -4.99 5.03 -8.82
C LEU A 12 -5.45 5.33 -10.26
N ALA A 13 -6.47 6.19 -10.43
CA ALA A 13 -7.05 6.46 -11.74
C ALA A 13 -6.30 7.50 -12.57
N LEU A 14 -5.44 8.32 -11.96
CA LEU A 14 -4.77 9.43 -12.59
C LEU A 14 -3.26 9.27 -12.53
N ALA A 15 -2.65 8.86 -13.63
CA ALA A 15 -1.21 8.74 -13.74
C ALA A 15 -0.52 10.11 -13.77
N VAL A 16 0.67 10.18 -13.19
CA VAL A 16 1.61 11.28 -13.46
C VAL A 16 2.22 11.06 -14.81
N SER A 17 2.17 12.06 -15.68
CA SER A 17 2.83 12.01 -16.97
C SER A 17 4.30 12.43 -16.82
N ALA A 18 5.18 11.59 -17.37
CA ALA A 18 6.57 11.88 -17.69
C ALA A 18 7.42 12.50 -16.58
N ILE A 19 8.06 11.67 -15.77
CA ILE A 19 9.30 12.06 -15.11
C ILE A 19 10.38 11.94 -16.19
N GLY A 20 10.87 13.06 -16.72
CA GLY A 20 11.89 13.10 -17.75
C GLY A 20 13.19 12.40 -17.33
N ALA A 21 14.04 12.12 -18.30
CA ALA A 21 15.37 11.60 -18.01
C ALA A 21 16.09 12.54 -17.05
N ASP A 22 16.65 11.99 -15.98
CA ASP A 22 17.34 12.70 -14.90
C ASP A 22 16.46 13.57 -13.97
N ASP A 23 15.16 13.64 -14.18
CA ASP A 23 14.24 14.26 -13.23
C ASP A 23 14.04 13.39 -12.00
N ALA A 24 13.67 14.01 -10.89
CA ALA A 24 13.44 13.32 -9.64
C ALA A 24 12.14 13.76 -8.95
N ILE A 25 11.38 12.79 -8.47
CA ILE A 25 10.34 13.03 -7.46
C ILE A 25 11.04 13.13 -6.12
N ARG A 26 10.91 14.26 -5.44
CA ARG A 26 11.55 14.49 -4.14
C ARG A 26 10.50 14.49 -3.04
N ILE A 27 10.83 13.81 -1.95
CA ILE A 27 9.97 13.68 -0.77
C ILE A 27 10.78 14.13 0.45
N ASP A 28 10.19 15.02 1.23
CA ASP A 28 10.64 15.35 2.58
C ASP A 28 9.65 14.78 3.58
N LEU A 29 10.09 13.81 4.36
CA LEU A 29 9.27 13.18 5.41
C LEU A 29 9.13 14.03 6.67
N GLY A 30 9.72 15.26 6.68
CA GLY A 30 9.69 16.16 7.84
C GLY A 30 10.67 15.75 8.94
N SER A 31 10.84 14.46 9.17
CA SER A 31 11.80 13.87 10.12
C SER A 31 12.46 12.65 9.51
N ALA A 32 13.54 12.17 10.13
CA ALA A 32 14.16 10.92 9.73
C ALA A 32 13.25 9.74 10.14
N VAL A 33 12.85 8.92 9.16
CA VAL A 33 11.98 7.76 9.33
C VAL A 33 12.68 6.53 8.76
N ALA A 34 12.53 5.40 9.44
CA ALA A 34 13.06 4.12 8.98
C ALA A 34 12.22 3.61 7.80
N ILE A 35 12.88 3.36 6.67
CA ILE A 35 12.28 2.88 5.42
C ILE A 35 13.02 1.62 4.99
N ASP A 36 12.28 0.59 4.59
CA ASP A 36 12.81 -0.65 4.04
C ASP A 36 12.10 -1.09 2.74
N THR A 37 11.07 -0.36 2.34
CA THR A 37 10.21 -0.76 1.22
C THR A 37 9.75 0.44 0.41
N LEU A 38 9.78 0.25 -0.91
CA LEU A 38 9.17 1.12 -1.92
C LEU A 38 8.03 0.35 -2.59
N ALA A 39 6.87 0.97 -2.74
CA ALA A 39 5.77 0.46 -3.55
C ALA A 39 5.36 1.50 -4.60
N LEU A 40 5.28 1.06 -5.85
CA LEU A 40 4.86 1.85 -7.00
C LEU A 40 3.66 1.18 -7.66
N TYR A 41 2.69 1.96 -8.10
CA TYR A 41 1.60 1.45 -8.93
C TYR A 41 1.70 2.04 -10.35
N PHE A 42 1.64 1.15 -11.34
CA PHE A 42 1.69 1.50 -12.75
C PHE A 42 0.37 1.16 -13.41
N THR A 43 -0.19 2.09 -14.16
CA THR A 43 -1.42 1.85 -14.95
C THR A 43 -1.15 1.13 -16.28
N VAL A 44 0.07 1.24 -16.79
CA VAL A 44 0.52 0.63 -18.04
C VAL A 44 1.90 0.05 -17.81
N SER A 45 2.24 -1.02 -18.52
CA SER A 45 3.59 -1.60 -18.47
C SER A 45 4.64 -0.59 -18.89
N GLU A 46 5.70 -0.49 -18.12
CA GLU A 46 6.79 0.47 -18.28
C GLU A 46 8.13 -0.27 -18.40
N THR A 47 8.98 0.24 -19.28
CA THR A 47 10.36 -0.26 -19.43
C THR A 47 11.31 0.91 -19.19
N SER A 48 11.72 1.09 -17.95
CA SER A 48 12.58 2.21 -17.56
C SER A 48 13.48 1.82 -16.41
N ASN A 49 14.59 2.50 -16.32
CA ASN A 49 15.46 2.39 -15.17
C ASN A 49 15.13 3.50 -14.17
N ALA A 50 15.08 3.17 -12.91
CA ALA A 50 14.89 4.14 -11.85
C ALA A 50 15.86 3.88 -10.71
N THR A 51 16.14 4.88 -9.93
CA THR A 51 16.91 4.76 -8.70
C THR A 51 16.21 5.52 -7.58
N LEU A 52 15.99 4.82 -6.47
CA LEU A 52 15.57 5.45 -5.22
C LEU A 52 16.81 5.90 -4.45
N TYR A 53 16.83 7.15 -4.06
CA TYR A 53 17.87 7.75 -3.23
C TYR A 53 17.29 8.15 -1.88
N GLY A 54 18.00 7.82 -0.80
CA GLY A 54 17.72 8.34 0.53
C GLY A 54 18.89 9.16 1.06
N SER A 55 18.65 10.32 1.70
CA SER A 55 19.68 11.19 2.23
C SER A 55 19.26 11.88 3.53
N ALA A 56 20.23 12.19 4.37
CA ALA A 56 20.04 13.09 5.51
C ALA A 56 20.00 14.57 5.06
N ASN A 57 20.51 14.88 3.85
CA ASN A 57 20.61 16.24 3.33
C ASN A 57 19.55 16.51 2.25
N SER A 58 18.91 17.66 2.30
CA SER A 58 17.84 18.06 1.37
C SER A 58 18.27 18.16 -0.11
N ASN A 59 19.55 18.38 -0.37
CA ASN A 59 20.09 18.44 -1.72
C ASN A 59 20.45 17.08 -2.32
N LEU A 60 20.30 15.97 -1.54
CA LEU A 60 20.64 14.60 -1.93
C LEU A 60 22.12 14.43 -2.37
N SER A 61 23.01 15.34 -1.96
CA SER A 61 24.41 15.38 -2.39
C SER A 61 25.26 14.22 -1.88
N SER A 62 24.82 13.54 -0.84
CA SER A 62 25.51 12.37 -0.27
C SER A 62 24.44 11.36 0.11
N PRO A 63 23.99 10.52 -0.82
CA PRO A 63 22.96 9.54 -0.52
C PRO A 63 23.48 8.55 0.52
N GLY A 64 22.72 8.38 1.61
CA GLY A 64 22.96 7.35 2.62
C GLY A 64 22.40 6.00 2.22
N SER A 65 21.55 5.98 1.20
CA SER A 65 20.99 4.75 0.61
C SER A 65 20.69 4.96 -0.87
N THR A 66 20.96 3.95 -1.66
CA THR A 66 20.59 3.90 -3.09
C THR A 66 20.06 2.53 -3.43
N THR A 67 18.91 2.47 -4.09
CA THR A 67 18.34 1.22 -4.61
C THR A 67 18.05 1.43 -6.10
N SER A 68 18.83 0.75 -6.93
CA SER A 68 18.63 0.78 -8.38
C SER A 68 17.56 -0.21 -8.79
N MET A 69 16.66 0.22 -9.62
CA MET A 69 15.59 -0.57 -10.21
C MET A 69 15.80 -0.64 -11.70
N THR A 70 16.10 -1.82 -12.19
CA THR A 70 16.16 -2.13 -13.61
C THR A 70 15.06 -3.15 -13.87
N ALA A 71 13.99 -2.75 -14.55
CA ALA A 71 12.98 -3.75 -14.89
C ALA A 71 11.97 -3.25 -15.92
N THR A 72 11.35 -4.19 -16.57
CA THR A 72 10.03 -4.02 -17.14
C THR A 72 9.02 -4.07 -15.98
N PHE A 73 8.30 -2.99 -15.77
CA PHE A 73 7.22 -2.94 -14.80
C PHE A 73 5.92 -3.34 -15.51
N ALA A 74 5.28 -4.40 -15.05
CA ALA A 74 3.93 -4.71 -15.49
C ALA A 74 2.94 -3.66 -14.96
N ALA A 75 1.83 -3.46 -15.66
CA ALA A 75 0.72 -2.68 -15.12
C ALA A 75 0.19 -3.38 -13.86
N ASP A 76 0.50 -2.87 -12.70
CA ASP A 76 0.10 -3.29 -11.35
C ASP A 76 1.08 -2.73 -10.30
N TRP A 77 0.96 -3.20 -9.07
CA TRP A 77 1.89 -2.91 -8.00
C TRP A 77 3.27 -3.51 -8.23
N LYS A 78 4.29 -2.69 -8.03
CA LYS A 78 5.68 -3.12 -7.92
C LYS A 78 6.19 -2.76 -6.53
N VAL A 79 6.47 -3.79 -5.74
CA VAL A 79 7.03 -3.63 -4.40
C VAL A 79 8.50 -4.05 -4.43
N ILE A 80 9.36 -3.21 -3.89
CA ILE A 80 10.81 -3.35 -3.95
C ILE A 80 11.35 -3.16 -2.53
N ALA A 81 12.07 -4.16 -2.04
CA ALA A 81 12.81 -4.03 -0.80
C ALA A 81 13.99 -3.07 -0.98
N THR A 82 14.18 -2.19 -0.03
CA THR A 82 15.33 -1.29 0.06
C THR A 82 16.19 -1.66 1.27
N ALA A 83 17.36 -1.04 1.41
CA ALA A 83 18.09 -1.14 2.67
C ALA A 83 17.27 -0.49 3.80
N ASP A 84 17.22 -1.12 4.97
CA ASP A 84 16.58 -0.54 6.16
C ASP A 84 17.46 0.61 6.69
N VAL A 85 17.06 1.82 6.37
CA VAL A 85 17.79 3.03 6.75
C VAL A 85 16.83 4.10 7.26
N THR A 86 17.33 4.88 8.22
CA THR A 86 16.58 5.99 8.80
C THR A 86 17.05 7.31 8.21
N LEU A 87 16.29 7.83 7.24
CA LEU A 87 16.60 9.05 6.49
C LEU A 87 15.37 9.93 6.34
N ARG A 88 15.60 11.24 6.14
CA ARG A 88 14.51 12.21 6.00
C ARG A 88 14.14 12.48 4.54
N TYR A 89 15.13 12.64 3.67
CA TYR A 89 14.92 13.07 2.29
C TYR A 89 15.06 11.89 1.34
N TRP A 90 14.08 11.75 0.46
CA TRP A 90 14.04 10.67 -0.52
C TRP A 90 13.80 11.22 -1.91
N ALA A 91 14.28 10.52 -2.92
CA ALA A 91 13.99 10.84 -4.30
C ALA A 91 13.95 9.59 -5.16
N LEU A 92 12.93 9.51 -6.01
CA LEU A 92 12.87 8.55 -7.11
C LEU A 92 13.33 9.28 -8.38
N ARG A 93 14.39 8.77 -8.99
CA ARG A 93 15.00 9.35 -10.18
C ARG A 93 14.90 8.38 -11.34
N SER A 94 14.49 8.87 -12.51
CA SER A 94 14.62 8.14 -13.77
C SER A 94 16.08 8.14 -14.23
N VAL A 95 16.53 7.05 -14.82
CA VAL A 95 17.90 6.89 -15.33
C VAL A 95 17.86 6.46 -16.80
N GLY A 96 18.20 7.39 -17.69
CA GLY A 96 18.34 7.13 -19.13
C GLY A 96 17.03 6.88 -19.88
N GLY A 97 15.90 7.31 -19.33
CA GLY A 97 14.59 7.18 -19.93
C GLY A 97 13.55 8.03 -19.23
N THR A 98 12.29 7.84 -19.56
CA THR A 98 11.16 8.49 -18.95
C THR A 98 10.42 7.46 -18.09
N LEU A 99 10.09 7.80 -16.86
CA LEU A 99 9.15 7.03 -16.03
C LEU A 99 7.77 7.63 -16.22
N ASP A 100 6.92 6.89 -16.90
CA ASP A 100 5.54 7.27 -17.16
C ASP A 100 4.58 6.38 -16.37
N ASN A 101 3.30 6.77 -16.34
CA ASN A 101 2.20 5.93 -15.86
C ASN A 101 2.28 5.50 -14.38
N ILE A 102 3.11 6.17 -13.55
CA ILE A 102 3.06 5.98 -12.10
C ILE A 102 1.87 6.78 -11.57
N THR A 103 0.97 6.12 -10.87
CA THR A 103 -0.17 6.77 -10.21
C THR A 103 -0.01 6.85 -8.71
N GLU A 104 0.71 5.91 -8.12
CA GLU A 104 0.96 5.90 -6.68
C GLU A 104 2.41 5.57 -6.37
N PHE A 105 2.92 6.25 -5.37
CA PHE A 105 4.29 6.13 -4.90
C PHE A 105 4.31 6.12 -3.36
N PHE A 106 4.71 5.02 -2.77
CA PHE A 106 4.84 4.86 -1.32
C PHE A 106 6.24 4.46 -0.95
N ILE A 107 6.74 5.07 0.11
CA ILE A 107 7.92 4.60 0.82
C ILE A 107 7.53 4.37 2.27
N GLY A 108 8.00 3.28 2.86
CA GLY A 108 7.61 2.94 4.21
C GLY A 108 8.30 1.70 4.74
N ARG A 109 7.71 1.14 5.77
CA ARG A 109 8.13 -0.15 6.33
C ARG A 109 7.19 -1.26 5.93
N LYS A 110 7.77 -2.40 5.66
CA LYS A 110 7.06 -3.67 5.52
C LYS A 110 6.74 -4.22 6.91
N TYR A 111 5.54 -4.77 7.04
CA TYR A 111 5.13 -5.54 8.21
C TYR A 111 4.94 -6.98 7.78
N ASP A 112 5.78 -7.86 8.28
CA ASP A 112 5.61 -9.30 8.14
C ASP A 112 4.96 -9.84 9.42
N PHE A 113 4.08 -10.80 9.28
CA PHE A 113 3.43 -11.44 10.42
C PHE A 113 4.14 -12.75 10.72
N ASP A 114 4.56 -12.94 11.98
CA ASP A 114 5.28 -14.13 12.44
C ASP A 114 4.41 -15.39 12.44
N PHE A 115 3.09 -15.22 12.44
CA PHE A 115 2.12 -16.31 12.45
C PHE A 115 1.10 -16.14 11.36
N GLU A 116 0.79 -17.22 10.67
CA GLU A 116 -0.33 -17.26 9.75
C GLU A 116 -1.65 -17.11 10.52
N PHE A 117 -2.66 -16.60 9.86
CA PHE A 117 -4.00 -16.49 10.40
C PHE A 117 -4.69 -17.85 10.47
N ASP A 118 -5.66 -17.97 11.36
CA ASP A 118 -6.40 -19.20 11.60
C ASP A 118 -7.22 -19.64 10.38
N LEU A 119 -7.52 -20.95 10.31
CA LEU A 119 -8.39 -21.53 9.28
C LEU A 119 -9.82 -20.95 9.24
N GLN A 120 -10.25 -20.26 10.30
CA GLN A 120 -11.54 -19.54 10.35
C GLN A 120 -11.50 -18.14 9.71
N SER A 121 -10.37 -17.73 9.19
CA SER A 121 -10.26 -16.49 8.42
C SER A 121 -11.07 -16.59 7.14
N THR A 122 -11.69 -15.49 6.73
CA THR A 122 -12.61 -15.49 5.60
C THR A 122 -12.21 -14.45 4.56
N ILE A 123 -12.42 -14.82 3.30
CA ILE A 123 -12.35 -13.89 2.17
C ILE A 123 -13.74 -13.86 1.56
N SER A 124 -14.31 -12.67 1.44
CA SER A 124 -15.60 -12.50 0.79
C SER A 124 -15.53 -11.47 -0.35
N LYS A 125 -16.37 -11.65 -1.36
CA LYS A 125 -16.42 -10.77 -2.51
C LYS A 125 -17.84 -10.27 -2.70
N LYS A 126 -18.04 -8.97 -2.55
CA LYS A 126 -19.34 -8.32 -2.70
C LYS A 126 -19.46 -7.73 -4.09
N ALA A 127 -20.48 -8.16 -4.83
CA ALA A 127 -20.77 -7.57 -6.14
C ALA A 127 -21.20 -6.10 -6.00
N GLY A 128 -20.71 -5.27 -6.92
CA GLY A 128 -21.06 -3.84 -6.98
C GLY A 128 -22.36 -3.55 -7.72
N ASN A 129 -23.37 -4.42 -7.62
CA ASN A 129 -24.62 -4.28 -8.34
C ASN A 129 -25.71 -3.68 -7.44
N VAL A 130 -26.54 -2.84 -8.01
CA VAL A 130 -27.77 -2.35 -7.39
C VAL A 130 -28.94 -2.95 -8.13
N ILE A 131 -29.83 -3.63 -7.40
CA ILE A 131 -31.09 -4.17 -7.92
C ILE A 131 -32.19 -3.17 -7.62
N THR A 132 -32.93 -2.76 -8.66
CA THR A 132 -34.08 -1.90 -8.55
C THR A 132 -35.31 -2.66 -9.01
N THR A 133 -36.33 -2.74 -8.18
CA THR A 133 -37.61 -3.39 -8.51
C THR A 133 -38.60 -2.31 -8.92
N THR A 134 -39.24 -2.48 -10.06
CA THR A 134 -40.31 -1.59 -10.52
C THR A 134 -41.61 -1.88 -9.79
N TYR A 135 -42.59 -0.99 -9.92
CA TYR A 135 -43.91 -1.17 -9.34
C TYR A 135 -44.63 -2.43 -9.89
N SER A 136 -44.31 -2.84 -11.12
CA SER A 136 -44.81 -4.08 -11.72
C SER A 136 -44.11 -5.36 -11.24
N GLY A 137 -43.13 -5.25 -10.35
CA GLY A 137 -42.36 -6.39 -9.85
C GLY A 137 -41.18 -6.81 -10.71
N SER A 138 -40.91 -6.11 -11.82
CA SER A 138 -39.73 -6.41 -12.66
C SER A 138 -38.46 -5.89 -11.98
N GLU A 139 -37.42 -6.69 -11.99
CA GLU A 139 -36.12 -6.34 -11.40
C GLU A 139 -35.12 -5.95 -12.49
N PHE A 140 -34.38 -4.88 -12.22
CA PHE A 140 -33.28 -4.41 -13.04
C PHE A 140 -32.00 -4.38 -12.19
N SER A 141 -30.93 -5.02 -12.68
CA SER A 141 -29.62 -4.98 -12.05
C SER A 141 -28.72 -4.01 -12.80
N THR A 142 -28.15 -3.05 -12.09
CA THR A 142 -27.20 -2.08 -12.64
C THR A 142 -25.86 -2.21 -11.90
N LYS A 143 -24.78 -2.42 -12.64
CA LYS A 143 -23.42 -2.43 -12.08
C LYS A 143 -23.02 -1.00 -11.71
N LYS A 144 -22.68 -0.75 -10.43
CA LYS A 144 -22.20 0.53 -9.93
C LYS A 144 -20.67 0.60 -9.87
N HIS A 145 -20.04 -0.51 -9.49
CA HIS A 145 -18.59 -0.63 -9.39
C HIS A 145 -18.18 -2.09 -9.56
N ASP A 146 -16.90 -2.33 -9.68
CA ASP A 146 -16.35 -3.68 -9.67
C ASP A 146 -16.53 -4.36 -8.31
N PRO A 147 -16.53 -5.70 -8.26
CA PRO A 147 -16.66 -6.42 -7.00
C PRO A 147 -15.54 -6.02 -6.02
N ILE A 148 -15.93 -5.76 -4.76
CA ILE A 148 -15.00 -5.42 -3.67
C ILE A 148 -14.71 -6.69 -2.87
N THR A 149 -13.44 -6.97 -2.67
CA THR A 149 -12.98 -8.06 -1.80
C THR A 149 -12.79 -7.53 -0.38
N THR A 150 -13.23 -8.32 0.58
CA THR A 150 -12.97 -8.08 2.00
C THR A 150 -12.31 -9.31 2.60
N TRP A 151 -11.34 -9.08 3.45
CA TRP A 151 -10.62 -10.11 4.20
C TRP A 151 -10.92 -9.92 5.68
N SER A 152 -11.15 -11.04 6.37
CA SER A 152 -11.25 -11.07 7.83
C SER A 152 -10.25 -12.09 8.34
N TRP A 153 -9.10 -11.63 8.76
CA TRP A 153 -8.01 -12.42 9.28
C TRP A 153 -8.16 -12.54 10.79
N LYS A 154 -8.24 -13.77 11.28
CA LYS A 154 -8.36 -14.06 12.69
C LYS A 154 -7.09 -14.74 13.19
N TRP A 155 -6.63 -14.33 14.34
CA TRP A 155 -5.58 -14.98 15.10
C TRP A 155 -6.11 -15.32 16.51
N SER A 156 -6.10 -16.60 16.85
CA SER A 156 -6.48 -17.06 18.19
C SER A 156 -5.32 -16.94 19.18
N PHE A 157 -4.09 -16.95 18.68
CA PHE A 157 -2.89 -16.93 19.51
C PHE A 157 -1.81 -16.10 18.83
N ILE A 158 -1.52 -14.93 19.39
CA ILE A 158 -0.38 -14.10 18.96
C ILE A 158 0.45 -13.71 20.17
N THR A 159 1.73 -13.54 19.96
CA THR A 159 2.67 -13.08 20.99
C THR A 159 2.52 -11.58 21.25
N ALA A 160 3.06 -11.10 22.37
CA ALA A 160 3.14 -9.67 22.67
C ALA A 160 3.94 -8.89 21.59
N ALA A 161 4.97 -9.50 20.99
CA ALA A 161 5.73 -8.88 19.90
C ALA A 161 4.87 -8.65 18.66
N MET A 162 4.15 -9.68 18.21
CA MET A 162 3.23 -9.55 17.07
C MET A 162 2.08 -8.57 17.35
N LYS A 163 1.54 -8.59 18.60
CA LYS A 163 0.56 -7.57 19.03
C LYS A 163 1.11 -6.16 18.83
N THR A 164 2.33 -5.88 19.30
CA THR A 164 2.97 -4.56 19.14
C THR A 164 3.15 -4.19 17.67
N SER A 165 3.52 -5.12 16.80
CA SER A 165 3.63 -4.88 15.35
C SER A 165 2.29 -4.52 14.73
N LEU A 166 1.21 -5.22 15.09
CA LEU A 166 -0.15 -4.93 14.63
C LEU A 166 -0.68 -3.59 15.17
N GLU A 167 -0.38 -3.26 16.42
CA GLU A 167 -0.69 -1.93 17.00
C GLU A 167 0.04 -0.82 16.26
N THR A 168 1.32 -1.02 15.94
CA THR A 168 2.10 -0.05 15.16
C THR A 168 1.54 0.11 13.76
N LEU A 169 1.13 -0.97 13.09
CA LEU A 169 0.45 -0.88 11.79
C LEU A 169 -0.86 -0.09 11.90
N ARG A 170 -1.70 -0.37 12.90
CA ARG A 170 -2.96 0.35 13.14
C ARG A 170 -2.72 1.84 13.37
N ASP A 171 -1.72 2.17 14.20
CA ASP A 171 -1.42 3.56 14.55
C ASP A 171 -0.85 4.32 13.35
N ASN A 172 0.01 3.69 12.53
CA ASN A 172 0.55 4.27 11.31
C ASN A 172 -0.49 4.46 10.21
N THR A 173 -1.52 3.62 10.18
CA THR A 173 -2.65 3.78 9.26
C THR A 173 -3.75 4.70 9.82
N GLU A 174 -3.55 5.27 11.03
CA GLU A 174 -4.56 6.02 11.76
C GLU A 174 -5.92 5.27 11.74
N GLN A 175 -5.83 3.97 12.03
CA GLN A 175 -6.93 3.00 11.95
C GLN A 175 -7.48 2.84 10.53
N ASP A 176 -8.61 3.46 10.22
CA ASP A 176 -9.27 3.34 8.92
C ASP A 176 -9.00 4.50 7.97
N ARG A 177 -8.18 5.48 8.37
CA ARG A 177 -7.96 6.70 7.59
C ARG A 177 -7.07 6.47 6.37
N PHE A 178 -5.90 5.83 6.56
CA PHE A 178 -4.94 5.62 5.49
C PHE A 178 -5.06 4.23 4.89
N LYS A 179 -4.89 4.18 3.59
CA LYS A 179 -4.82 2.96 2.80
C LYS A 179 -3.38 2.45 2.78
N PHE A 180 -3.22 1.17 2.52
CA PHE A 180 -1.91 0.55 2.38
C PHE A 180 -1.94 -0.62 1.39
N VAL A 181 -0.76 -1.09 1.01
CA VAL A 181 -0.62 -2.23 0.10
C VAL A 181 -0.57 -3.52 0.93
N TYR A 182 -1.48 -4.43 0.66
CA TYR A 182 -1.54 -5.76 1.25
C TYR A 182 -1.13 -6.82 0.22
N TYR A 183 -0.24 -7.74 0.59
CA TYR A 183 0.18 -8.87 -0.23
C TYR A 183 -0.43 -10.16 0.30
N ASP A 184 -1.19 -10.88 -0.55
CA ASP A 184 -1.90 -12.11 -0.18
C ASP A 184 -1.10 -13.39 -0.44
N GLY A 185 0.18 -13.26 -0.79
CA GLY A 185 1.05 -14.36 -1.19
C GLY A 185 1.14 -14.53 -2.71
N THR A 186 0.27 -13.90 -3.48
CA THR A 186 0.24 -13.96 -4.94
C THR A 186 0.11 -12.56 -5.57
N ASN A 187 -0.81 -11.75 -5.06
CA ASN A 187 -1.14 -10.43 -5.61
C ASN A 187 -1.01 -9.34 -4.54
N TYR A 188 -0.78 -8.14 -4.99
CA TYR A 188 -0.83 -6.94 -4.17
C TYR A 188 -2.21 -6.30 -4.27
N HIS A 189 -2.75 -5.88 -3.14
CA HIS A 189 -4.08 -5.28 -3.04
C HIS A 189 -3.99 -3.93 -2.35
N TRP A 190 -4.69 -2.96 -2.92
CA TRP A 190 -4.89 -1.67 -2.29
C TRP A 190 -6.03 -1.78 -1.29
N VAL A 191 -5.74 -1.64 -0.01
CA VAL A 191 -6.70 -1.94 1.06
C VAL A 191 -6.76 -0.83 2.11
N ARG A 192 -7.86 -0.83 2.84
CA ARG A 192 -8.06 -0.05 4.05
C ARG A 192 -8.49 -0.99 5.18
N MET A 193 -7.96 -0.75 6.37
CA MET A 193 -8.40 -1.43 7.57
C MET A 193 -9.78 -0.92 8.00
N ALA A 194 -10.65 -1.79 8.51
CA ALA A 194 -11.91 -1.35 9.09
C ALA A 194 -11.68 -0.72 10.47
N ALA A 195 -12.48 0.28 10.84
CA ALA A 195 -12.32 1.06 12.07
C ALA A 195 -12.27 0.21 13.35
N ASP A 196 -13.05 -0.88 13.41
CA ASP A 196 -13.13 -1.76 14.58
C ASP A 196 -12.14 -2.94 14.53
N SER A 197 -11.15 -2.88 13.64
CA SER A 197 -10.11 -3.91 13.52
C SER A 197 -9.10 -3.84 14.65
N LEU A 198 -8.44 -4.99 14.89
CA LEU A 198 -7.32 -5.12 15.82
C LEU A 198 -7.69 -4.77 17.27
N GLN A 199 -8.82 -5.28 17.72
CA GLN A 199 -9.12 -5.35 19.14
C GLN A 199 -8.45 -6.60 19.73
N PHE A 200 -7.64 -6.43 20.77
CA PHE A 200 -6.86 -7.50 21.36
C PHE A 200 -7.52 -8.01 22.64
N THR A 201 -7.69 -9.33 22.72
CA THR A 201 -8.15 -10.01 23.93
C THR A 201 -7.04 -10.91 24.46
N GLU A 202 -6.63 -10.76 25.70
CA GLU A 202 -5.67 -11.64 26.34
C GLU A 202 -6.34 -12.98 26.62
N VAL A 203 -5.82 -14.05 26.05
CA VAL A 203 -6.35 -15.42 26.21
C VAL A 203 -5.50 -16.26 27.15
N ALA A 204 -4.23 -15.89 27.34
CA ALA A 204 -3.32 -16.40 28.35
C ALA A 204 -2.27 -15.34 28.63
N HIS A 205 -1.44 -15.55 29.66
CA HIS A 205 -0.40 -14.58 30.00
C HIS A 205 0.51 -14.30 28.79
N THR A 206 0.55 -13.03 28.35
CA THR A 206 1.29 -12.53 27.15
C THR A 206 0.86 -13.13 25.80
N ILE A 207 -0.26 -13.83 25.75
CA ILE A 207 -0.86 -14.39 24.54
C ILE A 207 -2.21 -13.73 24.28
N TYR A 208 -2.42 -13.28 23.04
CA TYR A 208 -3.59 -12.50 22.65
C TYR A 208 -4.31 -13.13 21.47
N SER A 209 -5.59 -12.82 21.35
CA SER A 209 -6.36 -13.06 20.14
C SER A 209 -6.81 -11.73 19.54
N THR A 210 -6.95 -11.71 18.22
CA THR A 210 -7.45 -10.52 17.51
C THR A 210 -8.02 -10.87 16.14
N THR A 211 -8.71 -9.90 15.54
CA THR A 211 -9.22 -10.00 14.16
C THR A 211 -8.85 -8.70 13.43
N MET A 212 -8.34 -8.83 12.21
CA MET A 212 -8.09 -7.73 11.30
C MET A 212 -9.02 -7.84 10.08
N ASN A 213 -9.81 -6.80 9.86
CA ASN A 213 -10.71 -6.71 8.73
C ASN A 213 -10.17 -5.69 7.71
N LEU A 214 -9.98 -6.15 6.48
CA LEU A 214 -9.49 -5.34 5.37
C LEU A 214 -10.56 -5.24 4.29
N THR A 215 -10.66 -4.08 3.66
CA THR A 215 -11.55 -3.83 2.54
C THR A 215 -10.75 -3.32 1.36
N GLN A 216 -10.86 -4.00 0.22
CA GLN A 216 -10.27 -3.56 -1.03
C GLN A 216 -10.80 -2.18 -1.41
N GLN A 217 -9.92 -1.32 -1.82
CA GLN A 217 -10.26 -0.03 -2.39
C GLN A 217 -10.25 -0.15 -3.90
N LEU A 218 -11.30 0.32 -4.54
CA LEU A 218 -11.38 0.36 -5.99
C LEU A 218 -10.59 1.55 -6.54
N ILE A 219 -10.06 1.34 -7.69
CA ILE A 219 -9.33 2.30 -8.51
C ILE A 219 -10.30 3.14 -9.32
#